data_32c0a9cfd87afed43485ec706c0ebc1b
#
_entry.id   32c0a9cfd87afed43485ec706c0ebc1b
#
_cell.length_a   1.000
_cell.length_b   1.000
_cell.length_c   1.000
_cell.angle_alpha   90.00
_cell.angle_beta   90.00
_cell.angle_gamma   90.00
#
_symmetry.space_group_name_H-M   'P 1'
#
loop_
_entity.id
_entity.type
_entity.pdbx_description
1 polymer ?
#
loop_
_entity_poly.entity_id
_entity_poly.type
_entity_poly.pdbx_seq_one_letter_code
_entity_poly.pdbx_strand_id
1 'polypeptide(L)'
;MLSELDGLMEKYGVDALVVYGDSTSTSPELAYLVRANIPRGGVYFKKRGEQPLLVVSSLDLSLAKKGIVSDVRTYTDYNLSMLQRRFGPGRGWAEMVAEILSRSGSGRVVVIGGRVDAMTAVYLASFLRRRGFKTIGMAKPSLLEYCRRRKDEWEVEQIRQVGLKTVEVASRLEKILEESSTRNGLVYHDGRALTTDTLRRMVGSWCGELGLTLPEGYILAAGPTSAGPHASEEVDKQLKEGEPLLFDIFPAGGTGYRYDFTRTYCVGRPKPVLARMFRDVLDAQSEGFNSLRPGIRCETPFLQVCRLFRRRGWPTVLENPRTERGFVHGLGHGVGLTIGEEPYLTRYARNTLLQGDVVTVEPGLYLPGFGGVRIEDCAIIGDDKASYVVEHRKVLEF
;
A
#
# COMPACT_ATOMS: atom_id res chain seq x y z
N MET A 1 -6.76 -13.20 -6.51
CA MET A 1 -8.05 -13.32 -5.77
C MET A 1 -8.01 -14.48 -4.79
N LEU A 2 -8.76 -14.39 -3.69
CA LEU A 2 -8.80 -15.45 -2.66
C LEU A 2 -9.26 -16.81 -3.23
N SER A 3 -10.11 -16.79 -4.22
CA SER A 3 -10.56 -18.00 -4.98
C SER A 3 -9.42 -18.76 -5.67
N GLU A 4 -8.27 -18.14 -5.88
CA GLU A 4 -7.11 -18.76 -6.52
C GLU A 4 -6.18 -19.51 -5.53
N LEU A 5 -6.45 -19.39 -4.21
CA LEU A 5 -5.56 -19.91 -3.19
C LEU A 5 -5.35 -21.42 -3.28
N ASP A 6 -6.40 -22.21 -3.46
CA ASP A 6 -6.30 -23.66 -3.59
C ASP A 6 -5.49 -24.09 -4.83
N GLY A 7 -5.70 -23.43 -5.98
CA GLY A 7 -4.91 -23.68 -7.19
C GLY A 7 -3.44 -23.32 -7.04
N LEU A 8 -3.12 -22.23 -6.32
CA LEU A 8 -1.75 -21.88 -6.00
C LEU A 8 -1.14 -22.87 -5.01
N MET A 9 -1.87 -23.31 -3.99
CA MET A 9 -1.40 -24.36 -3.08
C MET A 9 -1.08 -25.65 -3.82
N GLU A 10 -1.93 -26.06 -4.78
CA GLU A 10 -1.68 -27.21 -5.63
C GLU A 10 -0.42 -27.04 -6.50
N LYS A 11 -0.32 -25.90 -7.20
CA LYS A 11 0.82 -25.57 -8.07
C LYS A 11 2.17 -25.64 -7.31
N TYR A 12 2.19 -25.23 -6.05
CA TYR A 12 3.40 -25.23 -5.24
C TYR A 12 3.55 -26.44 -4.31
N GLY A 13 2.66 -27.44 -4.43
CA GLY A 13 2.70 -28.67 -3.62
C GLY A 13 2.49 -28.42 -2.14
N VAL A 14 1.67 -27.42 -1.77
CA VAL A 14 1.35 -27.06 -0.39
C VAL A 14 0.09 -27.77 0.04
N ASP A 15 0.16 -28.51 1.16
CA ASP A 15 -0.99 -29.22 1.72
C ASP A 15 -1.79 -28.36 2.71
N ALA A 16 -1.08 -27.52 3.46
CA ALA A 16 -1.71 -26.63 4.44
C ALA A 16 -1.00 -25.26 4.50
N LEU A 17 -1.79 -24.23 4.79
CA LEU A 17 -1.34 -22.87 5.06
C LEU A 17 -1.75 -22.48 6.49
N VAL A 18 -0.80 -22.02 7.27
CA VAL A 18 -1.03 -21.42 8.60
C VAL A 18 -0.60 -19.97 8.56
N VAL A 19 -1.52 -19.05 8.85
CA VAL A 19 -1.24 -17.61 8.88
C VAL A 19 -1.54 -17.06 10.25
N TYR A 20 -0.56 -16.40 10.81
CA TYR A 20 -0.68 -15.73 12.10
C TYR A 20 -0.63 -14.21 11.93
N GLY A 21 -1.36 -13.49 12.78
CA GLY A 21 -1.26 -12.03 12.90
C GLY A 21 -1.70 -11.57 14.27
N ASP A 22 -0.99 -10.60 14.84
CA ASP A 22 -1.30 -10.01 16.15
C ASP A 22 -2.56 -9.14 16.12
N SER A 23 -2.89 -8.60 14.96
CA SER A 23 -4.16 -7.92 14.68
C SER A 23 -4.37 -7.87 13.15
N THR A 24 -5.60 -7.67 12.71
CA THR A 24 -5.87 -7.43 11.30
C THR A 24 -5.42 -6.05 10.83
N SER A 25 -5.26 -5.09 11.74
CA SER A 25 -4.75 -3.75 11.40
C SER A 25 -3.25 -3.74 11.08
N THR A 26 -2.48 -4.70 11.60
CA THR A 26 -1.02 -4.79 11.41
C THR A 26 -0.60 -5.96 10.52
N SER A 27 -1.51 -6.92 10.24
CA SER A 27 -1.24 -8.10 9.42
C SER A 27 -2.12 -8.11 8.17
N PRO A 28 -1.63 -7.58 7.03
CA PRO A 28 -2.35 -7.56 5.77
C PRO A 28 -2.80 -8.95 5.30
N GLU A 29 -1.99 -9.97 5.55
CA GLU A 29 -2.29 -11.36 5.19
C GLU A 29 -3.52 -11.87 5.96
N LEU A 30 -3.58 -11.61 7.27
CA LEU A 30 -4.73 -12.01 8.09
C LEU A 30 -5.97 -11.18 7.71
N ALA A 31 -5.83 -9.86 7.53
CA ALA A 31 -6.91 -8.98 7.10
C ALA A 31 -7.55 -9.45 5.78
N TYR A 32 -6.70 -9.80 4.79
CA TYR A 32 -7.11 -10.33 3.50
C TYR A 32 -7.94 -11.61 3.62
N LEU A 33 -7.46 -12.55 4.44
CA LEU A 33 -8.05 -13.87 4.58
C LEU A 33 -9.35 -13.87 5.38
N VAL A 34 -9.55 -12.92 6.29
CA VAL A 34 -10.70 -12.93 7.20
C VAL A 34 -11.73 -11.85 6.91
N ARG A 35 -11.36 -10.72 6.31
CA ARG A 35 -12.21 -9.55 6.03
C ARG A 35 -13.02 -9.09 7.25
N ALA A 36 -12.40 -9.12 8.41
CA ALA A 36 -12.99 -8.69 9.68
C ALA A 36 -11.97 -7.91 10.50
N ASN A 37 -12.43 -6.99 11.35
CA ASN A 37 -11.57 -6.31 12.30
C ASN A 37 -11.40 -7.18 13.54
N ILE A 38 -10.20 -7.72 13.74
CA ILE A 38 -9.84 -8.59 14.87
C ILE A 38 -8.65 -7.95 15.60
N PRO A 39 -8.90 -7.19 16.68
CA PRO A 39 -7.87 -6.40 17.36
C PRO A 39 -6.71 -7.21 17.95
N ARG A 40 -6.99 -8.44 18.37
CA ARG A 40 -5.99 -9.37 18.96
C ARG A 40 -5.53 -10.44 17.99
N GLY A 41 -5.90 -10.30 16.70
CA GLY A 41 -5.51 -11.22 15.67
C GLY A 41 -5.99 -12.65 15.88
N GLY A 42 -5.24 -13.59 15.30
CA GLY A 42 -5.58 -15.01 15.37
C GLY A 42 -4.69 -15.88 14.52
N VAL A 43 -5.08 -17.15 14.45
CA VAL A 43 -4.49 -18.15 13.58
C VAL A 43 -5.50 -18.55 12.52
N TYR A 44 -5.21 -18.21 11.28
CA TYR A 44 -5.94 -18.73 10.12
C TYR A 44 -5.27 -20.02 9.66
N PHE A 45 -6.06 -21.05 9.47
CA PHE A 45 -5.63 -22.34 8.96
C PHE A 45 -6.42 -22.71 7.72
N LYS A 46 -5.75 -23.16 6.68
CA LYS A 46 -6.37 -23.63 5.43
C LYS A 46 -5.72 -24.95 5.02
N LYS A 47 -6.49 -26.02 4.96
CA LYS A 47 -6.13 -27.24 4.26
C LYS A 47 -6.56 -27.10 2.81
N ARG A 48 -5.72 -27.51 1.87
CA ARG A 48 -6.03 -27.44 0.43
C ARG A 48 -7.33 -28.19 0.13
N GLY A 49 -8.23 -27.53 -0.62
CA GLY A 49 -9.53 -28.08 -1.03
C GLY A 49 -10.61 -28.07 0.06
N GLU A 50 -10.31 -27.65 1.30
CA GLU A 50 -11.29 -27.57 2.39
C GLU A 50 -11.60 -26.12 2.81
N GLN A 51 -12.69 -25.92 3.54
CA GLN A 51 -13.01 -24.61 4.12
C GLN A 51 -11.96 -24.21 5.16
N PRO A 52 -11.64 -22.92 5.28
CA PRO A 52 -10.68 -22.44 6.25
C PRO A 52 -11.25 -22.46 7.68
N LEU A 53 -10.34 -22.54 8.65
CA LEU A 53 -10.60 -22.38 10.07
C LEU A 53 -9.91 -21.11 10.58
N LEU A 54 -10.58 -20.34 11.42
CA LEU A 54 -10.01 -19.22 12.12
C LEU A 54 -10.08 -19.46 13.64
N VAL A 55 -8.95 -19.36 14.31
CA VAL A 55 -8.86 -19.50 15.76
C VAL A 55 -8.48 -18.16 16.38
N VAL A 56 -9.33 -17.64 17.27
CA VAL A 56 -9.19 -16.31 17.87
C VAL A 56 -9.35 -16.33 19.38
N SER A 57 -9.08 -15.23 20.03
CA SER A 57 -9.47 -15.02 21.44
C SER A 57 -11.00 -15.07 21.58
N SER A 58 -11.51 -15.62 22.69
CA SER A 58 -12.94 -15.57 23.01
C SER A 58 -13.49 -14.14 23.05
N LEU A 59 -12.65 -13.15 23.35
CA LEU A 59 -13.02 -11.74 23.36
C LEU A 59 -13.29 -11.19 21.96
N ASP A 60 -12.70 -11.78 20.92
CA ASP A 60 -12.85 -11.34 19.53
C ASP A 60 -13.79 -12.21 18.70
N LEU A 61 -14.38 -13.27 19.29
CA LEU A 61 -15.23 -14.23 18.60
C LEU A 61 -16.39 -13.57 17.82
N SER A 62 -17.06 -12.59 18.44
CA SER A 62 -18.18 -11.88 17.81
C SER A 62 -17.75 -11.03 16.61
N LEU A 63 -16.54 -10.46 16.67
CA LEU A 63 -15.97 -9.68 15.57
C LEU A 63 -15.52 -10.60 14.44
N ALA A 64 -14.84 -11.70 14.77
CA ALA A 64 -14.35 -12.69 13.80
C ALA A 64 -15.51 -13.33 12.99
N LYS A 65 -16.65 -13.58 13.62
CA LYS A 65 -17.88 -14.10 12.95
C LYS A 65 -18.52 -13.13 11.96
N LYS A 66 -18.12 -11.86 11.93
CA LYS A 66 -18.57 -10.90 10.90
C LYS A 66 -17.78 -10.99 9.61
N GLY A 67 -16.67 -11.74 9.60
CA GLY A 67 -15.83 -11.96 8.43
C GLY A 67 -16.34 -13.06 7.51
N ILE A 68 -15.49 -13.44 6.56
CA ILE A 68 -15.82 -14.43 5.51
C ILE A 68 -15.50 -15.88 5.90
N VAL A 69 -14.82 -16.10 7.04
CA VAL A 69 -14.51 -17.45 7.52
C VAL A 69 -15.68 -17.97 8.36
N SER A 70 -16.27 -19.08 7.94
CA SER A 70 -17.45 -19.66 8.61
C SER A 70 -17.10 -20.50 9.84
N ASP A 71 -16.00 -21.28 9.82
CA ASP A 71 -15.53 -22.04 10.98
C ASP A 71 -14.61 -21.16 11.85
N VAL A 72 -15.21 -20.53 12.86
CA VAL A 72 -14.50 -19.70 13.82
C VAL A 72 -14.54 -20.34 15.19
N ARG A 73 -13.36 -20.64 15.73
CA ARG A 73 -13.15 -21.25 17.06
C ARG A 73 -12.32 -20.34 17.95
N THR A 74 -12.26 -20.69 19.22
CA THR A 74 -11.48 -19.95 20.22
C THR A 74 -10.23 -20.72 20.63
N TYR A 75 -9.26 -20.02 21.22
CA TYR A 75 -8.09 -20.67 21.82
C TYR A 75 -8.46 -21.66 22.92
N THR A 76 -9.64 -21.50 23.54
CA THR A 76 -10.16 -22.41 24.57
C THR A 76 -10.49 -23.77 23.97
N ASP A 77 -10.98 -23.86 22.74
CA ASP A 77 -11.32 -25.11 22.05
C ASP A 77 -10.08 -26.00 21.80
N TYR A 78 -8.90 -25.38 21.89
CA TYR A 78 -7.59 -26.03 21.77
C TYR A 78 -6.81 -26.07 23.10
N ASN A 79 -7.45 -25.77 24.23
CA ASN A 79 -6.84 -25.78 25.56
C ASN A 79 -5.53 -24.98 25.66
N LEU A 80 -5.40 -23.88 24.94
CA LEU A 80 -4.15 -23.11 24.86
C LEU A 80 -3.59 -22.72 26.23
N SER A 81 -4.45 -22.30 27.17
CA SER A 81 -4.02 -21.91 28.52
C SER A 81 -3.37 -23.11 29.27
N MET A 82 -3.89 -24.32 29.10
CA MET A 82 -3.32 -25.52 29.68
C MET A 82 -1.98 -25.87 29.02
N LEU A 83 -1.90 -25.79 27.71
CA LEU A 83 -0.66 -26.00 26.94
C LEU A 83 0.43 -25.00 27.36
N GLN A 84 0.07 -23.75 27.55
CA GLN A 84 1.01 -22.70 28.00
C GLN A 84 1.47 -22.91 29.44
N ARG A 85 0.59 -23.35 30.36
CA ARG A 85 0.99 -23.70 31.73
C ARG A 85 1.96 -24.87 31.75
N ARG A 86 1.74 -25.88 30.89
CA ARG A 86 2.57 -27.10 30.86
C ARG A 86 3.91 -26.88 30.16
N PHE A 87 3.97 -26.12 29.10
CA PHE A 87 5.12 -26.06 28.21
C PHE A 87 5.76 -24.65 28.10
N GLY A 88 5.17 -23.64 28.72
CA GLY A 88 5.51 -22.24 28.53
C GLY A 88 4.78 -21.59 27.33
N PRO A 89 4.74 -20.24 27.25
CA PRO A 89 3.91 -19.53 26.26
C PRO A 89 4.19 -19.90 24.80
N GLY A 90 5.43 -19.81 24.38
CA GLY A 90 5.81 -20.05 22.98
C GLY A 90 5.62 -21.49 22.53
N ARG A 91 6.03 -22.47 23.40
CA ARG A 91 5.84 -23.89 23.08
C ARG A 91 4.38 -24.28 23.15
N GLY A 92 3.60 -23.77 24.11
CA GLY A 92 2.17 -24.06 24.21
C GLY A 92 1.41 -23.61 22.96
N TRP A 93 1.80 -22.46 22.41
CA TRP A 93 1.26 -21.97 21.15
C TRP A 93 1.65 -22.89 19.96
N ALA A 94 2.91 -23.31 19.86
CA ALA A 94 3.34 -24.23 18.82
C ALA A 94 2.67 -25.62 18.91
N GLU A 95 2.41 -26.13 20.14
CA GLU A 95 1.63 -27.36 20.36
C GLU A 95 0.18 -27.20 19.83
N MET A 96 -0.47 -26.07 20.09
CA MET A 96 -1.80 -25.79 19.56
C MET A 96 -1.81 -25.80 18.02
N VAL A 97 -0.86 -25.15 17.37
CA VAL A 97 -0.76 -25.15 15.89
C VAL A 97 -0.54 -26.57 15.36
N ALA A 98 0.33 -27.37 16.02
CA ALA A 98 0.54 -28.76 15.64
C ALA A 98 -0.72 -29.62 15.81
N GLU A 99 -1.51 -29.35 16.86
CA GLU A 99 -2.79 -30.02 17.10
C GLU A 99 -3.83 -29.68 16.01
N ILE A 100 -3.94 -28.41 15.59
CA ILE A 100 -4.82 -27.99 14.47
C ILE A 100 -4.44 -28.77 13.21
N LEU A 101 -3.15 -28.78 12.85
CA LEU A 101 -2.64 -29.50 11.67
C LEU A 101 -2.93 -31.02 11.77
N SER A 102 -2.73 -31.63 12.92
CA SER A 102 -2.93 -33.07 13.12
C SER A 102 -4.42 -33.44 13.05
N ARG A 103 -5.29 -32.69 13.72
CA ARG A 103 -6.75 -32.92 13.71
C ARG A 103 -7.37 -32.73 12.33
N SER A 104 -6.83 -31.84 11.51
CA SER A 104 -7.34 -31.60 10.15
C SER A 104 -7.03 -32.73 9.17
N GLY A 105 -6.15 -33.68 9.55
CA GLY A 105 -5.66 -34.70 8.61
C GLY A 105 -4.98 -34.08 7.37
N SER A 106 -4.38 -32.88 7.53
CA SER A 106 -3.65 -32.25 6.44
C SER A 106 -2.43 -33.07 6.04
N GLY A 107 -2.03 -33.00 4.77
CA GLY A 107 -0.76 -33.52 4.32
C GLY A 107 0.43 -32.89 5.08
N ARG A 108 1.64 -33.30 4.72
CA ARG A 108 2.83 -32.91 5.50
C ARG A 108 3.44 -31.59 5.11
N VAL A 109 3.16 -31.06 3.91
CA VAL A 109 3.79 -29.84 3.39
C VAL A 109 3.03 -28.61 3.86
N VAL A 110 3.64 -27.84 4.76
CA VAL A 110 3.02 -26.68 5.42
C VAL A 110 3.77 -25.40 5.12
N VAL A 111 3.04 -24.37 4.70
CA VAL A 111 3.53 -22.99 4.60
C VAL A 111 3.07 -22.21 5.83
N ILE A 112 4.01 -21.48 6.44
CA ILE A 112 3.73 -20.56 7.54
C ILE A 112 3.81 -19.14 6.97
N GLY A 113 2.75 -18.37 7.12
CA GLY A 113 2.64 -16.99 6.64
C GLY A 113 2.16 -16.03 7.72
N GLY A 114 2.06 -14.76 7.34
CA GLY A 114 1.62 -13.67 8.20
C GLY A 114 2.77 -12.91 8.85
N ARG A 115 2.44 -12.00 9.77
CA ARG A 115 3.42 -11.18 10.48
C ARG A 115 3.75 -11.79 11.84
N VAL A 116 4.82 -12.55 11.88
CA VAL A 116 5.49 -13.01 13.11
C VAL A 116 6.95 -12.54 13.06
N ASP A 117 7.55 -12.31 14.22
CA ASP A 117 8.98 -12.07 14.25
C ASP A 117 9.76 -13.30 13.74
N ALA A 118 10.96 -13.07 13.22
CA ALA A 118 11.75 -14.11 12.57
C ALA A 118 12.10 -15.26 13.53
N MET A 119 12.32 -14.97 14.80
CA MET A 119 12.66 -16.01 15.81
C MET A 119 11.46 -16.94 16.05
N THR A 120 10.26 -16.38 16.21
CA THR A 120 9.02 -17.15 16.35
C THR A 120 8.73 -17.99 15.12
N ALA A 121 8.92 -17.45 13.91
CA ALA A 121 8.73 -18.19 12.66
C ALA A 121 9.69 -19.38 12.55
N VAL A 122 10.98 -19.17 12.82
CA VAL A 122 12.02 -20.22 12.80
C VAL A 122 11.76 -21.27 13.89
N TYR A 123 11.37 -20.84 15.09
CA TYR A 123 11.02 -21.75 16.18
C TYR A 123 9.84 -22.65 15.80
N LEU A 124 8.73 -22.05 15.31
CA LEU A 124 7.55 -22.80 14.89
C LEU A 124 7.87 -23.79 13.76
N ALA A 125 8.60 -23.35 12.75
CA ALA A 125 9.01 -24.19 11.63
C ALA A 125 9.85 -25.38 12.11
N SER A 126 10.80 -25.14 13.01
CA SER A 126 11.65 -26.19 13.61
C SER A 126 10.85 -27.14 14.49
N PHE A 127 9.89 -26.61 15.24
CA PHE A 127 9.00 -27.40 16.11
C PHE A 127 8.12 -28.33 15.26
N LEU A 128 7.46 -27.82 14.22
CA LEU A 128 6.61 -28.59 13.32
C LEU A 128 7.38 -29.67 12.56
N ARG A 129 8.64 -29.40 12.15
CA ARG A 129 9.50 -30.43 11.53
C ARG A 129 9.75 -31.61 12.47
N ARG A 130 10.00 -31.36 13.75
CA ARG A 130 10.15 -32.43 14.75
C ARG A 130 8.86 -33.24 14.98
N ARG A 131 7.71 -32.68 14.60
CA ARG A 131 6.39 -33.35 14.61
C ARG A 131 6.05 -34.03 13.28
N GLY A 132 6.99 -34.11 12.34
CA GLY A 132 6.84 -34.83 11.06
C GLY A 132 6.25 -33.98 9.93
N PHE A 133 6.04 -32.67 10.11
CA PHE A 133 5.62 -31.77 9.04
C PHE A 133 6.84 -31.26 8.27
N LYS A 134 6.69 -31.08 6.96
CA LYS A 134 7.68 -30.43 6.08
C LYS A 134 7.30 -28.96 5.95
N THR A 135 7.88 -28.09 6.75
CA THR A 135 7.68 -26.65 6.60
C THR A 135 8.54 -26.13 5.46
N ILE A 136 7.91 -25.38 4.55
CA ILE A 136 8.57 -24.73 3.43
C ILE A 136 8.39 -23.22 3.51
N GLY A 137 9.45 -22.48 3.18
CA GLY A 137 9.39 -21.04 2.94
C GLY A 137 9.13 -20.78 1.47
N MET A 138 8.60 -19.61 1.15
CA MET A 138 8.44 -19.14 -0.21
C MET A 138 9.15 -17.80 -0.38
N ALA A 139 9.88 -17.66 -1.48
CA ALA A 139 10.40 -16.37 -1.89
C ALA A 139 9.25 -15.44 -2.31
N LYS A 140 9.51 -14.14 -2.31
CA LYS A 140 8.54 -13.18 -2.86
C LYS A 140 8.41 -13.33 -4.39
N PRO A 141 7.20 -13.20 -4.92
CA PRO A 141 5.94 -13.09 -4.22
C PRO A 141 5.47 -14.41 -3.60
N SER A 142 4.98 -14.35 -2.37
CA SER A 142 4.40 -15.49 -1.64
C SER A 142 3.03 -15.88 -2.20
N LEU A 143 2.46 -17.02 -1.76
CA LEU A 143 1.09 -17.43 -2.12
C LEU A 143 0.07 -16.32 -1.93
N LEU A 144 0.12 -15.64 -0.79
CA LEU A 144 -0.83 -14.59 -0.45
C LEU A 144 -0.58 -13.30 -1.23
N GLU A 145 0.66 -12.96 -1.53
CA GLU A 145 0.96 -11.84 -2.42
C GLU A 145 0.42 -12.07 -3.84
N TYR A 146 0.51 -13.31 -4.36
CA TYR A 146 -0.15 -13.66 -5.62
C TYR A 146 -1.67 -13.49 -5.55
N CYS A 147 -2.32 -13.98 -4.48
CA CYS A 147 -3.76 -13.84 -4.31
C CYS A 147 -4.20 -12.37 -4.20
N ARG A 148 -3.45 -11.55 -3.42
CA ARG A 148 -3.74 -10.14 -3.18
C ARG A 148 -3.53 -9.26 -4.40
N ARG A 149 -2.69 -9.70 -5.34
CA ARG A 149 -2.36 -8.93 -6.53
C ARG A 149 -3.63 -8.57 -7.33
N ARG A 150 -4.48 -9.56 -7.64
CA ARG A 150 -5.74 -9.34 -8.34
C ARG A 150 -6.85 -9.06 -7.34
N LYS A 151 -7.41 -7.86 -7.41
CA LYS A 151 -8.49 -7.42 -6.54
C LYS A 151 -9.81 -7.92 -7.07
N ASP A 152 -10.67 -8.42 -6.19
CA ASP A 152 -12.07 -8.62 -6.50
C ASP A 152 -12.88 -7.32 -6.36
N GLU A 153 -14.15 -7.35 -6.75
CA GLU A 153 -15.02 -6.16 -6.73
C GLU A 153 -15.13 -5.53 -5.34
N TRP A 154 -15.19 -6.34 -4.29
CA TRP A 154 -15.25 -5.84 -2.92
C TRP A 154 -13.96 -5.12 -2.53
N GLU A 155 -12.79 -5.67 -2.88
CA GLU A 155 -11.48 -5.06 -2.62
C GLU A 155 -11.32 -3.73 -3.37
N VAL A 156 -11.73 -3.70 -4.64
CA VAL A 156 -11.72 -2.47 -5.46
C VAL A 156 -12.59 -1.41 -4.83
N GLU A 157 -13.79 -1.79 -4.34
CA GLU A 157 -14.69 -0.85 -3.68
C GLU A 157 -14.09 -0.31 -2.37
N GLN A 158 -13.38 -1.15 -1.58
CA GLN A 158 -12.68 -0.65 -0.39
C GLN A 158 -11.62 0.39 -0.75
N ILE A 159 -10.79 0.13 -1.77
CA ILE A 159 -9.77 1.07 -2.26
C ILE A 159 -10.43 2.36 -2.76
N ARG A 160 -11.54 2.25 -3.52
CA ARG A 160 -12.28 3.39 -4.04
C ARG A 160 -12.86 4.27 -2.93
N GLN A 161 -13.42 3.69 -1.87
CA GLN A 161 -13.95 4.44 -0.73
C GLN A 161 -12.84 5.22 0.01
N VAL A 162 -11.66 4.64 0.14
CA VAL A 162 -10.49 5.37 0.69
C VAL A 162 -10.08 6.49 -0.26
N GLY A 163 -10.04 6.23 -1.56
CA GLY A 163 -9.70 7.22 -2.59
C GLY A 163 -10.65 8.42 -2.60
N LEU A 164 -11.97 8.21 -2.52
CA LEU A 164 -12.95 9.30 -2.44
C LEU A 164 -12.70 10.21 -1.24
N LYS A 165 -12.41 9.64 -0.08
CA LYS A 165 -12.06 10.41 1.13
C LYS A 165 -10.71 11.11 1.00
N THR A 166 -9.76 10.50 0.31
CA THR A 166 -8.43 11.09 0.05
C THR A 166 -8.54 12.32 -0.84
N VAL A 167 -9.31 12.25 -1.92
CA VAL A 167 -9.52 13.42 -2.78
C VAL A 167 -10.36 14.51 -2.11
N GLU A 168 -11.21 14.17 -1.14
CA GLU A 168 -11.89 15.15 -0.28
C GLU A 168 -10.86 15.91 0.58
N VAL A 169 -9.88 15.22 1.18
CA VAL A 169 -8.77 15.88 1.91
C VAL A 169 -7.99 16.80 0.98
N ALA A 170 -7.66 16.34 -0.24
CA ALA A 170 -6.95 17.15 -1.25
C ALA A 170 -7.78 18.38 -1.64
N SER A 171 -9.09 18.24 -1.86
CA SER A 171 -9.98 19.34 -2.19
C SER A 171 -10.07 20.41 -1.08
N ARG A 172 -10.05 19.99 0.17
CA ARG A 172 -9.98 20.91 1.32
C ARG A 172 -8.65 21.65 1.38
N LEU A 173 -7.54 20.97 1.08
CA LEU A 173 -6.23 21.61 0.98
C LEU A 173 -6.21 22.63 -0.18
N GLU A 174 -6.69 22.24 -1.34
CA GLU A 174 -6.80 23.14 -2.52
C GLU A 174 -7.61 24.37 -2.21
N LYS A 175 -8.73 24.26 -1.48
CA LYS A 175 -9.52 25.39 -1.03
C LYS A 175 -8.73 26.37 -0.14
N ILE A 176 -7.93 25.85 0.80
CA ILE A 176 -7.04 26.69 1.61
C ILE A 176 -6.05 27.47 0.72
N LEU A 177 -5.50 26.80 -0.32
CA LEU A 177 -4.57 27.44 -1.25
C LEU A 177 -5.27 28.49 -2.12
N GLU A 178 -6.49 28.23 -2.62
CA GLU A 178 -7.32 29.19 -3.38
C GLU A 178 -7.68 30.45 -2.56
N GLU A 179 -7.97 30.29 -1.28
CA GLU A 179 -8.29 31.37 -0.36
C GLU A 179 -7.05 32.10 0.19
N SER A 180 -5.86 31.63 -0.17
CA SER A 180 -4.60 32.24 0.29
C SER A 180 -4.24 33.50 -0.51
N SER A 181 -3.46 34.36 0.10
CA SER A 181 -2.91 35.58 -0.53
C SER A 181 -1.39 35.62 -0.39
N THR A 182 -0.72 36.37 -1.26
CA THR A 182 0.73 36.54 -1.20
C THR A 182 1.10 37.98 -0.81
N ARG A 183 2.14 38.12 0.05
CA ARG A 183 2.74 39.40 0.43
C ARG A 183 4.26 39.21 0.55
N ASN A 184 5.01 40.04 -0.15
CA ASN A 184 6.49 39.99 -0.15
C ASN A 184 7.04 38.58 -0.49
N GLY A 185 6.38 37.84 -1.39
CA GLY A 185 6.77 36.49 -1.80
C GLY A 185 6.46 35.39 -0.77
N LEU A 186 5.68 35.69 0.27
CA LEU A 186 5.25 34.74 1.30
C LEU A 186 3.73 34.53 1.24
N VAL A 187 3.29 33.33 1.58
CA VAL A 187 1.87 32.92 1.51
C VAL A 187 1.19 33.09 2.86
N TYR A 188 -0.02 33.63 2.83
CA TYR A 188 -0.88 33.87 4.02
C TYR A 188 -2.29 33.32 3.76
N HIS A 189 -2.91 32.75 4.81
CA HIS A 189 -4.31 32.36 4.83
C HIS A 189 -4.95 32.97 6.08
N ASP A 190 -6.14 33.58 5.94
CA ASP A 190 -6.83 34.31 7.03
C ASP A 190 -5.93 35.31 7.76
N GLY A 191 -5.07 36.03 7.02
CA GLY A 191 -4.15 37.04 7.56
C GLY A 191 -2.97 36.44 8.34
N ARG A 192 -2.83 35.12 8.44
CA ARG A 192 -1.72 34.42 9.13
C ARG A 192 -0.79 33.77 8.14
N ALA A 193 0.49 33.66 8.49
CA ALA A 193 1.46 32.91 7.70
C ALA A 193 0.98 31.48 7.47
N LEU A 194 0.88 31.06 6.22
CA LEU A 194 0.57 29.66 5.88
C LEU A 194 1.86 28.85 5.92
N THR A 195 1.91 27.88 6.84
CA THR A 195 3.13 27.07 7.08
C THR A 195 2.86 25.58 6.85
N THR A 196 3.92 24.82 6.66
CA THR A 196 3.87 23.36 6.49
C THR A 196 3.23 22.68 7.70
N ASP A 197 3.54 23.13 8.94
CA ASP A 197 2.95 22.56 10.15
C ASP A 197 1.46 22.90 10.29
N THR A 198 1.05 24.11 9.86
CA THR A 198 -0.37 24.46 9.83
C THR A 198 -1.13 23.53 8.90
N LEU A 199 -0.64 23.30 7.69
CA LEU A 199 -1.25 22.38 6.74
C LEU A 199 -1.24 20.93 7.24
N ARG A 200 -0.15 20.49 7.90
CA ARG A 200 -0.08 19.15 8.48
C ARG A 200 -1.17 18.92 9.54
N ARG A 201 -1.38 19.89 10.43
CA ARG A 201 -2.45 19.79 11.43
C ARG A 201 -3.81 19.70 10.78
N MET A 202 -4.09 20.52 9.76
CA MET A 202 -5.35 20.50 9.02
C MET A 202 -5.59 19.16 8.35
N VAL A 203 -4.61 18.65 7.59
CA VAL A 203 -4.69 17.35 6.91
C VAL A 203 -4.92 16.21 7.91
N GLY A 204 -4.20 16.18 9.03
CA GLY A 204 -4.39 15.19 10.09
C GLY A 204 -5.80 15.21 10.69
N SER A 205 -6.34 16.41 10.94
CA SER A 205 -7.73 16.59 11.42
C SER A 205 -8.74 16.07 10.41
N TRP A 206 -8.63 16.46 9.14
CA TRP A 206 -9.53 16.01 8.07
C TRP A 206 -9.50 14.50 7.86
N CYS A 207 -8.30 13.89 7.91
CA CYS A 207 -8.20 12.44 7.86
C CYS A 207 -8.97 11.78 9.01
N GLY A 208 -8.80 12.27 10.24
CA GLY A 208 -9.52 11.77 11.41
C GLY A 208 -11.04 11.92 11.29
N GLU A 209 -11.53 13.09 10.83
CA GLU A 209 -12.95 13.34 10.58
C GLU A 209 -13.56 12.37 9.56
N LEU A 210 -12.80 12.01 8.52
CA LEU A 210 -13.22 11.09 7.46
C LEU A 210 -13.00 9.60 7.82
N GLY A 211 -12.48 9.31 9.03
CA GLY A 211 -12.19 7.95 9.48
C GLY A 211 -11.05 7.30 8.71
N LEU A 212 -10.10 8.10 8.20
CA LEU A 212 -8.84 7.67 7.62
C LEU A 212 -7.76 7.60 8.71
N THR A 213 -6.84 6.65 8.55
CA THR A 213 -5.63 6.56 9.36
C THR A 213 -4.40 6.74 8.48
N LEU A 214 -3.30 7.18 9.08
CA LEU A 214 -2.04 7.47 8.39
C LEU A 214 -0.90 6.64 9.02
N PRO A 215 -0.90 5.31 8.85
CA PRO A 215 0.02 4.44 9.59
C PRO A 215 1.48 4.64 9.21
N GLU A 216 1.77 5.14 8.02
CA GLU A 216 3.13 5.42 7.52
C GLU A 216 3.36 6.94 7.35
N GLY A 217 2.42 7.77 7.87
CA GLY A 217 2.48 9.20 7.66
C GLY A 217 2.03 9.61 6.25
N TYR A 218 2.56 10.72 5.78
CA TYR A 218 2.40 11.29 4.44
C TYR A 218 3.49 12.32 4.18
N ILE A 219 3.69 12.72 2.93
CA ILE A 219 4.69 13.71 2.54
C ILE A 219 4.00 15.06 2.28
N LEU A 220 4.47 16.10 2.95
CA LEU A 220 4.13 17.49 2.66
C LEU A 220 5.44 18.28 2.66
N ALA A 221 5.92 18.61 1.46
CA ALA A 221 7.23 19.20 1.27
C ALA A 221 7.15 20.47 0.41
N ALA A 222 7.73 21.59 0.90
CA ALA A 222 7.67 22.89 0.24
C ALA A 222 9.05 23.30 -0.32
N GLY A 223 9.05 23.92 -1.52
CA GLY A 223 10.24 24.45 -2.17
C GLY A 223 11.33 23.39 -2.35
N PRO A 224 12.59 23.69 -2.00
CA PRO A 224 13.72 22.78 -2.22
C PRO A 224 13.61 21.42 -1.55
N THR A 225 12.88 21.29 -0.41
CA THR A 225 12.69 20.01 0.27
C THR A 225 11.93 19.01 -0.60
N SER A 226 10.99 19.47 -1.42
CA SER A 226 10.26 18.61 -2.34
C SER A 226 11.12 17.96 -3.44
N ALA A 227 12.40 18.35 -3.57
CA ALA A 227 13.33 17.68 -4.47
C ALA A 227 13.76 16.29 -4.01
N GLY A 228 13.56 15.93 -2.73
CA GLY A 228 13.73 14.58 -2.23
C GLY A 228 12.42 13.80 -2.37
N PRO A 229 12.33 12.69 -3.13
CA PRO A 229 11.06 11.98 -3.37
C PRO A 229 10.32 11.54 -2.11
N HIS A 230 11.06 11.24 -1.05
CA HIS A 230 10.55 10.82 0.26
C HIS A 230 10.80 11.85 1.37
N ALA A 231 11.29 13.04 1.01
CA ALA A 231 11.60 14.05 1.99
C ALA A 231 10.33 14.76 2.48
N SER A 232 10.26 14.95 3.78
CA SER A 232 9.28 15.79 4.46
C SER A 232 10.00 16.91 5.18
N GLU A 233 9.29 18.01 5.45
CA GLU A 233 9.88 19.09 6.24
C GLU A 233 10.15 18.61 7.67
N GLU A 234 11.37 18.79 8.15
CA GLU A 234 11.75 18.53 9.53
C GLU A 234 11.48 19.73 10.45
N VAL A 235 11.44 20.93 9.85
CA VAL A 235 11.21 22.20 10.55
C VAL A 235 10.06 22.93 9.87
N ASP A 236 9.21 23.59 10.66
CA ASP A 236 8.10 24.39 10.13
C ASP A 236 8.59 25.48 9.17
N LYS A 237 8.00 25.53 7.98
CA LYS A 237 8.32 26.50 6.96
C LYS A 237 7.09 27.24 6.47
N GLN A 238 7.18 28.56 6.38
CA GLN A 238 6.20 29.36 5.66
C GLN A 238 6.32 29.10 4.16
N LEU A 239 5.17 28.88 3.50
CA LEU A 239 5.11 28.70 2.07
C LEU A 239 5.52 29.99 1.35
N LYS A 240 6.16 29.82 0.20
CA LYS A 240 6.59 30.94 -0.67
C LYS A 240 5.87 30.90 -2.00
N GLU A 241 5.55 32.10 -2.46
CA GLU A 241 4.97 32.29 -3.79
C GLU A 241 5.84 31.71 -4.90
N GLY A 242 5.23 31.04 -5.86
CA GLY A 242 5.90 30.48 -7.03
C GLY A 242 6.75 29.25 -6.78
N GLU A 243 6.79 28.71 -5.55
CA GLU A 243 7.50 27.48 -5.19
C GLU A 243 6.58 26.25 -5.13
N PRO A 244 7.11 25.04 -5.39
CA PRO A 244 6.29 23.84 -5.32
C PRO A 244 5.89 23.52 -3.86
N LEU A 245 4.66 23.04 -3.68
CA LEU A 245 4.17 22.31 -2.50
C LEU A 245 3.77 20.91 -2.97
N LEU A 246 4.60 19.93 -2.68
CA LEU A 246 4.33 18.53 -2.97
C LEU A 246 3.56 17.92 -1.81
N PHE A 247 2.38 17.39 -2.10
CA PHE A 247 1.49 16.70 -1.19
C PHE A 247 1.26 15.28 -1.68
N ASP A 248 1.72 14.30 -0.91
CA ASP A 248 1.63 12.87 -1.21
C ASP A 248 1.10 12.15 0.01
N ILE A 249 -0.05 11.48 -0.14
CA ILE A 249 -0.81 10.90 0.96
C ILE A 249 -1.31 9.49 0.62
N PHE A 250 -1.04 8.55 1.53
CA PHE A 250 -1.32 7.12 1.37
C PHE A 250 -2.10 6.53 2.58
N PRO A 251 -3.32 7.04 2.84
CA PRO A 251 -4.11 6.66 4.00
C PRO A 251 -4.65 5.24 3.91
N ALA A 252 -5.05 4.71 5.07
CA ALA A 252 -5.79 3.46 5.20
C ALA A 252 -7.21 3.74 5.69
N GLY A 253 -8.18 3.00 5.14
CA GLY A 253 -9.56 2.95 5.62
C GLY A 253 -9.76 1.96 6.75
N GLY A 254 -10.99 1.89 7.28
CA GLY A 254 -11.34 1.02 8.41
C GLY A 254 -11.17 -0.49 8.14
N THR A 255 -11.11 -0.92 6.88
CA THR A 255 -10.85 -2.30 6.46
C THR A 255 -9.37 -2.59 6.23
N GLY A 256 -8.48 -1.59 6.38
CA GLY A 256 -7.06 -1.68 6.15
C GLY A 256 -6.63 -1.47 4.70
N TYR A 257 -7.57 -1.42 3.73
CA TYR A 257 -7.26 -1.05 2.36
C TYR A 257 -6.81 0.39 2.28
N ARG A 258 -5.92 0.67 1.32
CA ARG A 258 -5.24 1.95 1.14
C ARG A 258 -5.56 2.57 -0.22
N TYR A 259 -5.25 3.84 -0.33
CA TYR A 259 -5.21 4.60 -1.58
C TYR A 259 -3.92 5.41 -1.59
N ASP A 260 -3.38 5.67 -2.77
CA ASP A 260 -2.16 6.45 -2.92
C ASP A 260 -2.39 7.61 -3.89
N PHE A 261 -1.94 8.80 -3.51
CA PHE A 261 -2.30 10.03 -4.22
C PHE A 261 -1.27 11.12 -4.01
N THR A 262 -0.74 11.64 -5.11
CA THR A 262 0.15 12.80 -5.08
C THR A 262 -0.33 13.93 -5.99
N ARG A 263 -0.25 15.15 -5.48
CA ARG A 263 -0.35 16.40 -6.26
C ARG A 263 0.79 17.34 -5.91
N THR A 264 1.15 18.16 -6.85
CA THR A 264 2.06 19.30 -6.64
C THR A 264 1.31 20.59 -6.92
N TYR A 265 1.34 21.50 -5.98
CA TYR A 265 0.66 22.78 -5.96
C TYR A 265 1.65 23.95 -5.95
N CYS A 266 1.17 25.14 -6.31
CA CYS A 266 1.91 26.39 -6.24
C CYS A 266 0.93 27.53 -5.97
N VAL A 267 1.18 28.33 -4.95
CA VAL A 267 0.40 29.55 -4.70
C VAL A 267 1.04 30.71 -5.47
N GLY A 268 0.21 31.45 -6.22
CA GLY A 268 0.66 32.51 -7.11
C GLY A 268 1.37 31.96 -8.36
N ARG A 269 1.98 32.86 -9.15
CA ARG A 269 2.57 32.51 -10.43
C ARG A 269 3.78 31.57 -10.30
N PRO A 270 3.71 30.35 -10.86
CA PRO A 270 4.81 29.41 -10.78
C PRO A 270 6.06 29.91 -11.53
N LYS A 271 7.24 29.67 -10.97
CA LYS A 271 8.50 29.91 -11.68
C LYS A 271 8.53 29.12 -12.99
N PRO A 272 9.08 29.66 -14.10
CA PRO A 272 9.03 29.01 -15.42
C PRO A 272 9.50 27.54 -15.45
N VAL A 273 10.52 27.21 -14.64
CA VAL A 273 11.02 25.85 -14.53
C VAL A 273 10.00 24.93 -13.86
N LEU A 274 9.28 25.41 -12.83
CA LEU A 274 8.22 24.65 -12.17
C LEU A 274 7.06 24.36 -13.12
N ALA A 275 6.59 25.37 -13.84
CA ALA A 275 5.54 25.21 -14.84
C ALA A 275 5.94 24.23 -15.97
N ARG A 276 7.22 24.22 -16.37
CA ARG A 276 7.75 23.25 -17.33
C ARG A 276 7.76 21.83 -16.73
N MET A 277 8.28 21.67 -15.52
CA MET A 277 8.30 20.36 -14.84
C MET A 277 6.89 19.79 -14.71
N PHE A 278 5.93 20.61 -14.30
CA PHE A 278 4.54 20.17 -14.12
C PHE A 278 3.92 19.69 -15.43
N ARG A 279 4.06 20.43 -16.53
CA ARG A 279 3.58 20.00 -17.86
C ARG A 279 4.23 18.68 -18.29
N ASP A 280 5.55 18.57 -18.13
CA ASP A 280 6.28 17.38 -18.53
C ASP A 280 5.89 16.15 -17.70
N VAL A 281 5.61 16.32 -16.39
CA VAL A 281 5.10 15.27 -15.51
C VAL A 281 3.66 14.90 -15.84
N LEU A 282 2.80 15.88 -16.13
CA LEU A 282 1.41 15.64 -16.52
C LEU A 282 1.32 14.80 -17.81
N ASP A 283 2.13 15.14 -18.80
CA ASP A 283 2.18 14.38 -20.06
C ASP A 283 2.77 12.98 -19.84
N ALA A 284 3.76 12.86 -18.95
CA ALA A 284 4.36 11.57 -18.60
C ALA A 284 3.37 10.66 -17.84
N GLN A 285 2.56 11.23 -16.96
CA GLN A 285 1.51 10.51 -16.25
C GLN A 285 0.44 10.03 -17.25
N SER A 286 0.03 10.87 -18.18
CA SER A 286 -0.90 10.50 -19.24
C SER A 286 -0.34 9.40 -20.16
N GLU A 287 0.93 9.48 -20.57
CA GLU A 287 1.61 8.46 -21.37
C GLU A 287 1.67 7.12 -20.62
N GLY A 288 2.09 7.15 -19.36
CA GLY A 288 2.16 5.95 -18.51
C GLY A 288 0.79 5.31 -18.32
N PHE A 289 -0.22 6.10 -17.98
CA PHE A 289 -1.59 5.63 -17.77
C PHE A 289 -2.20 5.02 -19.04
N ASN A 290 -2.10 5.69 -20.18
CA ASN A 290 -2.65 5.24 -21.46
C ASN A 290 -2.00 3.94 -21.97
N SER A 291 -0.83 3.59 -21.45
CA SER A 291 -0.15 2.34 -21.80
C SER A 291 -0.66 1.14 -21.00
N LEU A 292 -1.39 1.35 -19.91
CA LEU A 292 -1.85 0.29 -19.02
C LEU A 292 -2.98 -0.53 -19.65
N ARG A 293 -2.76 -1.82 -19.78
CA ARG A 293 -3.76 -2.81 -20.21
C ARG A 293 -3.36 -4.21 -19.77
N PRO A 294 -4.28 -5.17 -19.69
CA PRO A 294 -3.93 -6.55 -19.35
C PRO A 294 -2.95 -7.13 -20.41
N GLY A 295 -2.04 -7.97 -19.94
CA GLY A 295 -1.03 -8.63 -20.78
C GLY A 295 0.21 -7.81 -21.12
N ILE A 296 0.22 -6.49 -20.90
CA ILE A 296 1.44 -5.69 -21.11
C ILE A 296 2.50 -6.02 -20.04
N ARG A 297 3.76 -6.02 -20.41
CA ARG A 297 4.85 -6.17 -19.44
C ARG A 297 4.88 -4.96 -18.50
N CYS A 298 4.99 -5.22 -17.20
CA CYS A 298 4.96 -4.17 -16.17
C CYS A 298 6.10 -3.14 -16.30
N GLU A 299 7.21 -3.50 -16.96
CA GLU A 299 8.31 -2.55 -17.27
C GLU A 299 7.94 -1.56 -18.38
N THR A 300 6.99 -1.89 -19.27
CA THR A 300 6.73 -1.11 -20.49
C THR A 300 6.26 0.33 -20.20
N PRO A 301 5.29 0.58 -19.30
CA PRO A 301 4.88 1.94 -18.95
C PRO A 301 6.05 2.79 -18.44
N PHE A 302 6.87 2.21 -17.56
CA PHE A 302 8.07 2.87 -17.04
C PHE A 302 9.06 3.25 -18.16
N LEU A 303 9.33 2.33 -19.10
CA LEU A 303 10.25 2.59 -20.21
C LEU A 303 9.71 3.68 -21.16
N GLN A 304 8.38 3.74 -21.38
CA GLN A 304 7.76 4.80 -22.19
C GLN A 304 7.92 6.17 -21.54
N VAL A 305 7.65 6.28 -20.24
CA VAL A 305 7.84 7.51 -19.46
C VAL A 305 9.30 7.95 -19.46
N CYS A 306 10.27 7.04 -19.26
CA CYS A 306 11.70 7.36 -19.35
C CYS A 306 12.07 7.91 -20.74
N ARG A 307 11.55 7.32 -21.84
CA ARG A 307 11.79 7.83 -23.20
C ARG A 307 11.21 9.21 -23.42
N LEU A 308 10.01 9.51 -22.88
CA LEU A 308 9.39 10.82 -22.94
C LEU A 308 10.24 11.86 -22.23
N PHE A 309 10.63 11.59 -20.97
CA PHE A 309 11.46 12.51 -20.20
C PHE A 309 12.81 12.78 -20.88
N ARG A 310 13.47 11.73 -21.42
CA ARG A 310 14.70 11.88 -22.19
C ARG A 310 14.54 12.78 -23.40
N ARG A 311 13.47 12.59 -24.20
CA ARG A 311 13.17 13.48 -25.35
C ARG A 311 13.00 14.95 -24.96
N ARG A 312 12.56 15.20 -23.72
CA ARG A 312 12.39 16.54 -23.14
C ARG A 312 13.62 17.07 -22.42
N GLY A 313 14.74 16.34 -22.47
CA GLY A 313 16.02 16.74 -21.89
C GLY A 313 16.14 16.49 -20.38
N TRP A 314 15.26 15.65 -19.80
CA TRP A 314 15.37 15.25 -18.40
C TRP A 314 16.16 13.95 -18.27
N PRO A 315 17.17 13.91 -17.36
CA PRO A 315 17.85 12.65 -17.03
C PRO A 315 16.89 11.69 -16.32
N THR A 316 17.16 10.39 -16.47
CA THR A 316 16.32 9.35 -15.87
C THR A 316 17.17 8.29 -15.15
N VAL A 317 16.59 7.65 -14.16
CA VAL A 317 17.19 6.51 -13.45
C VAL A 317 17.48 5.33 -14.38
N LEU A 318 16.86 5.26 -15.56
CA LEU A 318 17.15 4.22 -16.56
C LEU A 318 18.55 4.39 -17.15
N GLU A 319 18.98 5.64 -17.41
CA GLU A 319 20.29 5.96 -17.99
C GLU A 319 21.38 6.04 -16.94
N ASN A 320 21.06 6.64 -15.78
CA ASN A 320 21.97 6.72 -14.64
C ASN A 320 21.25 6.31 -13.35
N PRO A 321 21.50 5.09 -12.85
CA PRO A 321 20.87 4.59 -11.61
C PRO A 321 21.16 5.40 -10.35
N ARG A 322 22.14 6.30 -10.40
CA ARG A 322 22.53 7.16 -9.28
C ARG A 322 22.14 8.61 -9.49
N THR A 323 21.29 8.91 -10.49
CA THR A 323 20.87 10.29 -10.69
C THR A 323 20.02 10.78 -9.52
N GLU A 324 20.31 11.97 -9.04
CA GLU A 324 19.53 12.69 -8.02
C GLU A 324 18.63 13.76 -8.64
N ARG A 325 18.67 13.90 -9.98
CA ARG A 325 17.88 14.89 -10.72
C ARG A 325 17.11 14.25 -11.86
N GLY A 326 15.98 14.85 -12.23
CA GLY A 326 15.10 14.32 -13.26
C GLY A 326 14.18 13.24 -12.71
N PHE A 327 13.93 12.16 -13.45
CA PHE A 327 13.11 11.03 -13.03
C PHE A 327 13.96 9.97 -12.34
N VAL A 328 13.85 9.84 -11.02
CA VAL A 328 14.81 9.12 -10.16
C VAL A 328 14.29 7.81 -9.55
N HIS A 329 13.01 7.46 -9.78
CA HIS A 329 12.36 6.26 -9.19
C HIS A 329 11.58 5.45 -10.22
N GLY A 330 10.85 4.43 -9.78
CA GLY A 330 9.92 3.65 -10.60
C GLY A 330 8.70 4.48 -11.03
N LEU A 331 7.88 3.94 -11.92
CA LEU A 331 6.66 4.61 -12.36
C LEU A 331 5.48 4.34 -11.44
N GLY A 332 5.52 3.25 -10.67
CA GLY A 332 4.42 2.89 -9.79
C GLY A 332 4.55 1.49 -9.20
N HIS A 333 3.59 1.16 -8.39
CA HIS A 333 3.49 -0.10 -7.65
C HIS A 333 2.03 -0.48 -7.39
N GLY A 334 1.81 -1.70 -6.93
CA GLY A 334 0.48 -2.16 -6.51
C GLY A 334 0.00 -1.48 -5.24
N VAL A 335 -1.31 -1.29 -5.15
CA VAL A 335 -2.01 -0.74 -3.98
C VAL A 335 -3.11 -1.71 -3.56
N GLY A 336 -3.21 -1.95 -2.26
CA GLY A 336 -4.21 -2.81 -1.64
C GLY A 336 -4.21 -2.67 -0.13
N LEU A 337 -3.86 -3.71 0.58
CA LEU A 337 -3.67 -3.69 2.04
C LEU A 337 -2.29 -3.13 2.44
N THR A 338 -1.40 -2.92 1.48
CA THR A 338 -0.11 -2.25 1.68
C THR A 338 0.16 -1.31 0.50
N ILE A 339 0.92 -0.25 0.77
CA ILE A 339 1.56 0.54 -0.27
C ILE A 339 2.81 -0.21 -0.72
N GLY A 340 3.06 -0.28 -2.03
CA GLY A 340 4.22 -0.97 -2.56
C GLY A 340 4.07 -2.51 -2.56
N GLU A 341 2.90 -3.03 -2.95
CA GLU A 341 2.72 -4.46 -3.24
C GLU A 341 2.87 -4.75 -4.75
N GLU A 342 2.87 -6.02 -5.14
CA GLU A 342 2.86 -6.41 -6.56
C GLU A 342 1.56 -5.97 -7.28
N PRO A 343 1.68 -5.59 -8.60
CA PRO A 343 2.88 -5.54 -9.42
C PRO A 343 3.62 -4.20 -9.32
N TYR A 344 4.94 -4.20 -9.60
CA TYR A 344 5.73 -2.96 -9.69
C TYR A 344 5.90 -2.53 -11.16
N LEU A 345 5.77 -1.22 -11.44
CA LEU A 345 6.03 -0.62 -12.74
C LEU A 345 7.46 -0.07 -12.79
N THR A 346 8.44 -0.96 -12.89
CA THR A 346 9.86 -0.61 -12.85
C THR A 346 10.64 -1.34 -13.95
N ARG A 347 11.88 -0.92 -14.20
CA ARG A 347 12.78 -1.60 -15.15
C ARG A 347 13.11 -3.05 -14.80
N TYR A 348 12.87 -3.48 -13.56
CA TYR A 348 13.15 -4.83 -13.10
C TYR A 348 11.94 -5.75 -13.14
N ALA A 349 10.75 -5.20 -13.43
CA ALA A 349 9.51 -5.96 -13.47
C ALA A 349 9.51 -6.94 -14.66
N ARG A 350 9.33 -8.24 -14.39
CA ARG A 350 9.32 -9.29 -15.41
C ARG A 350 7.95 -9.86 -15.69
N ASN A 351 6.99 -9.56 -14.85
CA ASN A 351 5.60 -9.99 -14.97
C ASN A 351 4.80 -9.08 -15.91
N THR A 352 3.60 -9.50 -16.25
CA THR A 352 2.62 -8.72 -17.02
C THR A 352 1.53 -8.20 -16.11
N LEU A 353 0.88 -7.10 -16.49
CA LEU A 353 -0.34 -6.63 -15.85
C LEU A 353 -1.48 -7.61 -16.08
N LEU A 354 -2.29 -7.81 -15.06
CA LEU A 354 -3.46 -8.68 -15.08
C LEU A 354 -4.71 -7.86 -14.81
N GLN A 355 -5.83 -8.29 -15.37
CA GLN A 355 -7.13 -7.76 -14.98
C GLN A 355 -7.31 -7.85 -13.46
N GLY A 356 -7.78 -6.77 -12.84
CA GLY A 356 -7.93 -6.65 -11.39
C GLY A 356 -6.66 -6.18 -10.66
N ASP A 357 -5.52 -5.98 -11.35
CA ASP A 357 -4.39 -5.24 -10.75
C ASP A 357 -4.82 -3.80 -10.45
N VAL A 358 -4.48 -3.29 -9.28
CA VAL A 358 -4.58 -1.86 -8.94
C VAL A 358 -3.17 -1.34 -8.73
N VAL A 359 -2.78 -0.32 -9.49
CA VAL A 359 -1.41 0.22 -9.51
C VAL A 359 -1.40 1.74 -9.47
N THR A 360 -0.35 2.33 -8.91
CA THR A 360 -0.08 3.77 -9.05
C THR A 360 0.52 4.09 -10.40
N VAL A 361 0.34 5.35 -10.86
CA VAL A 361 1.09 5.96 -11.96
C VAL A 361 1.56 7.33 -11.47
N GLU A 362 2.82 7.39 -11.06
CA GLU A 362 3.40 8.47 -10.27
C GLU A 362 4.70 9.05 -10.84
N PRO A 363 4.76 9.45 -12.12
CA PRO A 363 5.97 10.07 -12.61
C PRO A 363 6.30 11.35 -11.84
N GLY A 364 7.60 11.57 -11.59
CA GLY A 364 8.08 12.76 -10.90
C GLY A 364 9.36 13.31 -11.51
N LEU A 365 9.55 14.61 -11.41
CA LEU A 365 10.78 15.29 -11.76
C LEU A 365 11.31 16.06 -10.55
N TYR A 366 12.59 15.88 -10.27
CA TYR A 366 13.23 16.45 -9.09
C TYR A 366 14.48 17.23 -9.49
N LEU A 367 14.64 18.44 -8.92
CA LEU A 367 15.81 19.31 -9.11
C LEU A 367 16.37 19.71 -7.74
N PRO A 368 17.48 19.11 -7.29
CA PRO A 368 18.14 19.48 -6.06
C PRO A 368 18.38 20.99 -5.95
N GLY A 369 18.04 21.56 -4.79
CA GLY A 369 18.12 22.99 -4.54
C GLY A 369 16.97 23.84 -5.09
N PHE A 370 16.07 23.26 -5.89
CA PHE A 370 14.88 23.94 -6.43
C PHE A 370 13.57 23.35 -5.91
N GLY A 371 13.34 22.05 -6.12
CA GLY A 371 12.12 21.35 -5.73
C GLY A 371 11.76 20.20 -6.65
N GLY A 372 10.64 19.56 -6.38
CA GLY A 372 10.11 18.42 -7.10
C GLY A 372 8.65 18.61 -7.54
N VAL A 373 8.28 17.85 -8.56
CA VAL A 373 6.90 17.71 -9.04
C VAL A 373 6.61 16.23 -9.17
N ARG A 374 5.52 15.76 -8.56
CA ARG A 374 4.92 14.43 -8.76
C ARG A 374 3.42 14.56 -8.93
N ILE A 375 2.86 13.81 -9.86
CA ILE A 375 1.42 13.65 -10.07
C ILE A 375 1.15 12.16 -10.06
N GLU A 376 0.26 11.72 -9.19
CA GLU A 376 -0.04 10.32 -8.97
C GLU A 376 -1.53 10.07 -8.87
N ASP A 377 -1.96 9.01 -9.49
CA ASP A 377 -3.29 8.44 -9.34
C ASP A 377 -3.22 6.91 -9.35
N CYS A 378 -4.17 6.27 -8.66
CA CYS A 378 -4.37 4.82 -8.76
C CYS A 378 -5.20 4.45 -9.98
N ALA A 379 -4.73 3.46 -10.72
CA ALA A 379 -5.38 2.86 -11.87
C ALA A 379 -5.81 1.42 -11.57
N ILE A 380 -7.00 1.03 -12.00
CA ILE A 380 -7.44 -0.37 -12.04
C ILE A 380 -7.33 -0.90 -13.46
N ILE A 381 -6.75 -2.08 -13.62
CA ILE A 381 -6.65 -2.77 -14.90
C ILE A 381 -7.96 -3.51 -15.19
N GLY A 382 -8.73 -3.02 -16.15
CA GLY A 382 -9.96 -3.66 -16.62
C GLY A 382 -9.72 -4.76 -17.67
N ASP A 383 -10.75 -5.06 -18.45
CA ASP A 383 -10.69 -6.11 -19.48
C ASP A 383 -9.78 -5.74 -20.64
N ASP A 384 -9.87 -4.50 -21.16
CA ASP A 384 -9.12 -4.03 -22.33
C ASP A 384 -8.16 -2.88 -21.99
N LYS A 385 -8.50 -2.06 -21.01
CA LYS A 385 -7.77 -0.85 -20.63
C LYS A 385 -7.85 -0.58 -19.13
N ALA A 386 -7.00 0.32 -18.66
CA ALA A 386 -7.10 0.85 -17.31
C ALA A 386 -8.14 1.98 -17.20
N SER A 387 -8.66 2.15 -15.98
CA SER A 387 -9.45 3.31 -15.57
C SER A 387 -8.93 3.85 -14.23
N TYR A 388 -9.16 5.12 -13.96
CA TYR A 388 -8.87 5.68 -12.64
C TYR A 388 -9.77 5.02 -11.58
N VAL A 389 -9.21 4.72 -10.42
CA VAL A 389 -10.01 4.27 -9.27
C VAL A 389 -10.86 5.42 -8.75
N VAL A 390 -10.27 6.61 -8.65
CA VAL A 390 -10.93 7.90 -8.40
C VAL A 390 -10.24 8.96 -9.25
N GLU A 391 -11.02 9.81 -9.91
CA GLU A 391 -10.50 10.95 -10.67
C GLU A 391 -10.46 12.20 -9.79
N HIS A 392 -9.40 12.99 -9.95
CA HIS A 392 -9.27 14.31 -9.33
C HIS A 392 -8.49 15.27 -10.26
N ARG A 393 -8.79 16.55 -10.17
CA ARG A 393 -8.14 17.58 -10.99
C ARG A 393 -6.62 17.60 -10.80
N LYS A 394 -5.92 18.03 -11.86
CA LYS A 394 -4.46 18.17 -11.90
C LYS A 394 -4.14 19.61 -12.23
N VAL A 395 -4.11 20.45 -11.20
CA VAL A 395 -3.91 21.91 -11.30
C VAL A 395 -2.68 22.27 -10.50
N LEU A 396 -1.82 23.12 -11.05
CA LEU A 396 -0.60 23.58 -10.38
C LEU A 396 -0.85 24.88 -9.61
N GLU A 397 -1.50 25.86 -10.23
CA GLU A 397 -1.56 27.26 -9.77
C GLU A 397 -2.86 27.54 -9.00
N PHE A 398 -2.71 28.18 -7.85
CA PHE A 398 -3.74 28.59 -6.93
C PHE A 398 -3.55 30.03 -6.48
#